data_e2bd5a8117acac3e5df78ea151403700
#
_entry.id   e2bd5a8117acac3e5df78ea151403700
#
_cell.length_a   1.000
_cell.length_b   1.000
_cell.length_c   1.000
_cell.angle_alpha   90.00
_cell.angle_beta   90.00
_cell.angle_gamma   90.00
#
_symmetry.space_group_name_H-M   'P 1'
#
loop_
_entity.id
_entity.type
_entity.pdbx_description
1 polymer ?
#
loop_
_entity_poly.entity_id
_entity_poly.type
_entity_poly.pdbx_seq_one_letter_code
_entity_poly.pdbx_strand_id
1 'polypeptide(L)'
;RREAGLSKLPVIAGFDQDRRTVTAALQHIENAGLAGKIHVEKRNIADAAAALSWPEGLIVCNPPYGERLGDEEETAALYREFGEVLKQRFSGWQAAIIIGNPELGFRLGIRSQKPVTLFNGALECKLLRLTIEESAFFEPKAKSQQERIEHISRRAQAESTDSHAEMFANRLRKNLKKLGKWAEKNRIDCYRLYDADLPEYAVAVDVYHSDQTWVNVQEYEPPKTIDPAKANQRLAGALREIARVLEIPAEHVFLKIRRKQKST
;
A
#
# COMPACT_ATOMS: atom_id res chain seq x y z
N ARG A 1 -44.21 3.21 -1.89
CA ARG A 1 -42.95 2.98 -2.64
C ARG A 1 -41.99 2.02 -1.92
N ARG A 2 -41.96 1.96 -0.55
CA ARG A 2 -41.07 1.01 0.19
C ARG A 2 -41.51 -0.44 0.03
N GLU A 3 -42.80 -0.74 0.01
CA GLU A 3 -43.31 -2.12 -0.05
C GLU A 3 -43.25 -2.74 -1.45
N ALA A 4 -43.33 -1.92 -2.51
CA ALA A 4 -43.37 -2.41 -3.88
C ALA A 4 -42.05 -3.11 -4.36
N GLY A 5 -40.95 -2.93 -3.67
CA GLY A 5 -39.66 -3.54 -3.99
C GLY A 5 -39.35 -4.80 -3.18
N LEU A 6 -40.03 -5.04 -2.06
CA LEU A 6 -39.69 -6.12 -1.12
C LEU A 6 -39.87 -7.53 -1.68
N SER A 7 -40.82 -7.69 -2.63
CA SER A 7 -41.05 -8.97 -3.31
C SER A 7 -40.02 -9.29 -4.39
N LYS A 8 -39.23 -8.31 -4.81
CA LYS A 8 -38.18 -8.42 -5.85
C LYS A 8 -36.76 -8.33 -5.31
N LEU A 9 -36.60 -8.34 -4.00
CA LEU A 9 -35.27 -8.32 -3.41
C LEU A 9 -34.52 -9.59 -3.79
N PRO A 10 -33.25 -9.46 -4.23
CA PRO A 10 -32.40 -10.62 -4.35
C PRO A 10 -32.13 -11.23 -2.96
N VAL A 11 -31.61 -12.43 -2.93
CA VAL A 11 -31.11 -12.99 -1.67
C VAL A 11 -29.91 -12.15 -1.22
N ILE A 12 -29.95 -11.65 0.02
CA ILE A 12 -28.90 -10.85 0.61
C ILE A 12 -28.41 -11.56 1.86
N ALA A 13 -27.10 -11.83 1.90
CA ALA A 13 -26.43 -12.38 3.08
C ALA A 13 -25.22 -11.54 3.45
N GLY A 14 -25.03 -11.30 4.75
CA GLY A 14 -23.89 -10.58 5.32
C GLY A 14 -23.19 -11.43 6.38
N PHE A 15 -21.86 -11.29 6.43
CA PHE A 15 -21.00 -12.00 7.37
C PHE A 15 -20.03 -11.03 8.03
N ASP A 16 -19.83 -11.20 9.34
CA ASP A 16 -18.79 -10.49 10.09
C ASP A 16 -18.24 -11.42 11.18
N GLN A 17 -16.95 -11.32 11.47
CA GLN A 17 -16.31 -12.09 12.53
C GLN A 17 -16.64 -11.57 13.93
N ASP A 18 -17.01 -10.29 14.06
CA ASP A 18 -17.37 -9.68 15.33
C ASP A 18 -18.88 -9.82 15.60
N ARG A 19 -19.21 -10.52 16.69
CA ARG A 19 -20.59 -10.70 17.13
C ARG A 19 -21.31 -9.39 17.42
N ARG A 20 -20.60 -8.34 17.86
CA ARG A 20 -21.18 -7.02 18.12
C ARG A 20 -21.63 -6.35 16.85
N THR A 21 -20.81 -6.43 15.80
CA THR A 21 -21.15 -5.93 14.44
C THR A 21 -22.39 -6.65 13.90
N VAL A 22 -22.44 -7.97 14.03
CA VAL A 22 -23.59 -8.78 13.61
C VAL A 22 -24.86 -8.36 14.36
N THR A 23 -24.78 -8.17 15.68
CA THR A 23 -25.92 -7.74 16.51
C THR A 23 -26.42 -6.35 16.08
N ALA A 24 -25.51 -5.40 15.84
CA ALA A 24 -25.86 -4.07 15.34
C ALA A 24 -26.51 -4.13 13.95
N ALA A 25 -25.98 -4.95 13.05
CA ALA A 25 -26.54 -5.15 11.72
C ALA A 25 -27.98 -5.70 11.77
N LEU A 26 -28.23 -6.70 12.62
CA LEU A 26 -29.59 -7.26 12.81
C LEU A 26 -30.56 -6.20 13.34
N GLN A 27 -30.14 -5.38 14.30
CA GLN A 27 -30.95 -4.27 14.81
C GLN A 27 -31.28 -3.24 13.72
N HIS A 28 -30.28 -2.91 12.86
CA HIS A 28 -30.51 -2.00 11.75
C HIS A 28 -31.47 -2.56 10.70
N ILE A 29 -31.38 -3.87 10.41
CA ILE A 29 -32.29 -4.60 9.52
C ILE A 29 -33.72 -4.54 10.05
N GLU A 30 -33.91 -4.77 11.36
CA GLU A 30 -35.20 -4.70 12.02
C GLU A 30 -35.77 -3.27 11.94
N ASN A 31 -34.99 -2.26 12.33
CA ASN A 31 -35.37 -0.84 12.27
C ASN A 31 -35.72 -0.38 10.84
N ALA A 32 -35.10 -0.98 9.82
CA ALA A 32 -35.41 -0.71 8.43
C ALA A 32 -36.68 -1.44 7.91
N GLY A 33 -37.28 -2.33 8.71
CA GLY A 33 -38.43 -3.15 8.30
C GLY A 33 -38.05 -4.26 7.31
N LEU A 34 -36.80 -4.74 7.36
CA LEU A 34 -36.26 -5.76 6.46
C LEU A 34 -35.99 -7.09 7.18
N ALA A 35 -36.57 -7.26 8.38
CA ALA A 35 -36.48 -8.52 9.13
C ALA A 35 -36.97 -9.71 8.27
N GLY A 36 -36.22 -10.80 8.27
CA GLY A 36 -36.48 -11.98 7.44
C GLY A 36 -36.22 -11.83 5.94
N LYS A 37 -35.73 -10.65 5.49
CA LYS A 37 -35.35 -10.38 4.07
C LYS A 37 -33.86 -10.40 3.86
N ILE A 38 -33.07 -10.14 4.92
CA ILE A 38 -31.62 -10.12 4.87
C ILE A 38 -31.13 -11.07 5.96
N HIS A 39 -30.23 -11.97 5.57
CA HIS A 39 -29.56 -12.88 6.50
C HIS A 39 -28.23 -12.29 6.93
N VAL A 40 -27.96 -12.23 8.25
CA VAL A 40 -26.66 -11.81 8.76
C VAL A 40 -26.24 -12.77 9.88
N GLU A 41 -25.01 -13.24 9.80
CA GLU A 41 -24.48 -14.14 10.83
C GLU A 41 -22.99 -13.91 11.10
N LYS A 42 -22.54 -14.38 12.27
CA LYS A 42 -21.12 -14.39 12.63
C LYS A 42 -20.40 -15.47 11.80
N ARG A 43 -19.44 -15.05 10.96
CA ARG A 43 -18.64 -15.96 10.16
C ARG A 43 -17.28 -15.33 9.83
N ASN A 44 -16.21 -16.11 9.89
CA ASN A 44 -14.91 -15.69 9.40
C ASN A 44 -14.86 -15.70 7.89
N ILE A 45 -13.95 -14.91 7.32
CA ILE A 45 -13.73 -14.88 5.88
C ILE A 45 -13.31 -16.24 5.33
N ALA A 46 -12.49 -16.97 6.09
CA ALA A 46 -12.07 -18.35 5.77
C ALA A 46 -13.24 -19.32 5.57
N ASP A 47 -14.36 -19.07 6.23
CA ASP A 47 -15.55 -19.93 6.19
C ASP A 47 -16.63 -19.40 5.23
N ALA A 48 -16.37 -18.24 4.57
CA ALA A 48 -17.31 -17.67 3.62
C ALA A 48 -17.46 -18.58 2.40
N ALA A 49 -18.71 -18.85 2.02
CA ALA A 49 -19.05 -19.65 0.85
C ALA A 49 -20.40 -19.23 0.30
N ALA A 50 -20.58 -19.33 -1.01
CA ALA A 50 -21.89 -19.28 -1.64
C ALA A 50 -22.71 -20.52 -1.25
N ALA A 51 -24.02 -20.35 -1.07
CA ALA A 51 -24.88 -21.51 -0.98
C ALA A 51 -24.92 -22.23 -2.34
N LEU A 52 -25.03 -23.55 -2.32
CA LEU A 52 -25.11 -24.35 -3.55
C LEU A 52 -26.23 -23.92 -4.50
N SER A 53 -27.29 -23.30 -3.97
CA SER A 53 -28.42 -22.73 -4.72
C SER A 53 -28.13 -21.38 -5.36
N TRP A 54 -26.93 -20.77 -5.14
CA TRP A 54 -26.56 -19.47 -5.66
C TRP A 54 -25.42 -19.61 -6.68
N PRO A 55 -25.74 -19.88 -7.95
CA PRO A 55 -24.71 -20.16 -8.96
C PRO A 55 -23.87 -18.93 -9.32
N GLU A 56 -24.42 -17.73 -9.15
CA GLU A 56 -23.78 -16.45 -9.42
C GLU A 56 -24.25 -15.38 -8.43
N GLY A 57 -23.48 -14.30 -8.28
CA GLY A 57 -23.83 -13.20 -7.41
C GLY A 57 -22.77 -12.11 -7.38
N LEU A 58 -22.97 -11.15 -6.47
CA LEU A 58 -22.08 -10.04 -6.23
C LEU A 58 -21.63 -10.02 -4.76
N ILE A 59 -20.33 -10.04 -4.55
CA ILE A 59 -19.71 -9.82 -3.25
C ILE A 59 -19.38 -8.33 -3.14
N VAL A 60 -19.79 -7.69 -2.03
CA VAL A 60 -19.39 -6.33 -1.69
C VAL A 60 -18.67 -6.37 -0.35
N CYS A 61 -17.45 -5.86 -0.30
CA CYS A 61 -16.63 -5.89 0.91
C CYS A 61 -15.80 -4.63 1.08
N ASN A 62 -15.66 -4.21 2.34
CA ASN A 62 -14.78 -3.14 2.78
C ASN A 62 -13.84 -3.71 3.87
N PRO A 63 -12.80 -4.46 3.50
CA PRO A 63 -11.91 -5.08 4.46
C PRO A 63 -10.99 -4.04 5.13
N PRO A 64 -10.32 -4.39 6.25
CA PRO A 64 -9.42 -3.48 6.95
C PRO A 64 -8.26 -3.03 6.03
N TYR A 65 -7.83 -1.76 6.21
CA TYR A 65 -6.80 -1.13 5.36
C TYR A 65 -5.37 -1.28 5.90
N GLY A 66 -5.18 -1.89 7.08
CA GLY A 66 -3.86 -2.06 7.68
C GLY A 66 -3.29 -0.76 8.25
N GLU A 67 -4.12 0.15 8.76
CA GLU A 67 -3.71 1.47 9.22
C GLU A 67 -2.99 1.48 10.58
N ARG A 68 -2.99 0.39 11.34
CA ARG A 68 -2.34 0.31 12.65
C ARG A 68 -0.92 -0.26 12.54
N LEU A 69 -0.03 0.26 13.38
CA LEU A 69 1.36 -0.23 13.49
C LEU A 69 1.37 -1.72 13.88
N GLY A 70 1.96 -2.56 13.02
CA GLY A 70 2.05 -4.01 13.22
C GLY A 70 1.04 -4.84 12.43
N ASP A 71 -0.05 -4.25 11.93
CA ASP A 71 -1.13 -4.97 11.24
C ASP A 71 -0.86 -5.27 9.76
N GLU A 72 0.26 -4.77 9.18
CA GLU A 72 0.50 -4.90 7.73
C GLU A 72 0.63 -6.35 7.27
N GLU A 73 1.34 -7.19 8.03
CA GLU A 73 1.54 -8.59 7.66
C GLU A 73 0.28 -9.43 7.90
N GLU A 74 -0.43 -9.15 9.00
CA GLU A 74 -1.74 -9.77 9.29
C GLU A 74 -2.79 -9.36 8.25
N THR A 75 -2.84 -8.07 7.91
CA THR A 75 -3.74 -7.58 6.86
C THR A 75 -3.38 -8.16 5.50
N ALA A 76 -2.10 -8.23 5.14
CA ALA A 76 -1.67 -8.87 3.90
C ALA A 76 -1.98 -10.38 3.87
N ALA A 77 -1.90 -11.07 5.02
CA ALA A 77 -2.32 -12.47 5.15
C ALA A 77 -3.84 -12.62 4.96
N LEU A 78 -4.63 -11.74 5.58
CA LEU A 78 -6.09 -11.70 5.41
C LEU A 78 -6.50 -11.53 3.94
N TYR A 79 -5.83 -10.61 3.20
CA TYR A 79 -6.14 -10.42 1.78
C TYR A 79 -5.74 -11.62 0.92
N ARG A 80 -4.64 -12.32 1.24
CA ARG A 80 -4.28 -13.58 0.57
C ARG A 80 -5.35 -14.65 0.82
N GLU A 81 -5.73 -14.85 2.08
CA GLU A 81 -6.78 -15.79 2.47
C GLU A 81 -8.11 -15.46 1.78
N PHE A 82 -8.50 -14.19 1.77
CA PHE A 82 -9.70 -13.72 1.08
C PHE A 82 -9.64 -14.04 -0.42
N GLY A 83 -8.51 -13.76 -1.07
CA GLY A 83 -8.32 -14.12 -2.48
C GLY A 83 -8.48 -15.60 -2.75
N GLU A 84 -7.92 -16.47 -1.90
CA GLU A 84 -8.07 -17.92 -2.03
C GLU A 84 -9.51 -18.36 -1.81
N VAL A 85 -10.22 -17.81 -0.83
CA VAL A 85 -11.64 -18.09 -0.60
C VAL A 85 -12.48 -17.68 -1.82
N LEU A 86 -12.21 -16.49 -2.40
CA LEU A 86 -12.91 -16.05 -3.61
C LEU A 86 -12.70 -17.02 -4.77
N LYS A 87 -11.47 -17.41 -5.04
CA LYS A 87 -11.12 -18.33 -6.14
C LYS A 87 -11.75 -19.70 -5.98
N GLN A 88 -11.75 -20.25 -4.75
CA GLN A 88 -12.19 -21.62 -4.47
C GLN A 88 -13.70 -21.76 -4.34
N ARG A 89 -14.39 -20.72 -3.82
CA ARG A 89 -15.78 -20.87 -3.39
C ARG A 89 -16.77 -19.93 -4.09
N PHE A 90 -16.26 -18.98 -4.88
CA PHE A 90 -17.08 -17.99 -5.55
C PHE A 90 -16.75 -17.87 -7.05
N SER A 91 -16.34 -18.98 -7.67
CA SER A 91 -16.09 -19.01 -9.12
C SER A 91 -17.36 -18.63 -9.90
N GLY A 92 -17.22 -17.78 -10.91
CA GLY A 92 -18.32 -17.23 -11.70
C GLY A 92 -18.99 -15.98 -11.08
N TRP A 93 -18.64 -15.61 -9.84
CA TRP A 93 -19.17 -14.43 -9.17
C TRP A 93 -18.42 -13.17 -9.54
N GLN A 94 -19.02 -12.03 -9.24
CA GLN A 94 -18.38 -10.74 -9.26
C GLN A 94 -18.05 -10.26 -7.84
N ALA A 95 -17.02 -9.44 -7.70
CA ALA A 95 -16.73 -8.80 -6.43
C ALA A 95 -16.43 -7.31 -6.60
N ALA A 96 -16.91 -6.51 -5.66
CA ALA A 96 -16.64 -5.08 -5.52
C ALA A 96 -16.00 -4.84 -4.15
N ILE A 97 -14.69 -4.56 -4.13
CA ILE A 97 -13.89 -4.47 -2.90
C ILE A 97 -13.28 -3.09 -2.81
N ILE A 98 -13.55 -2.38 -1.70
CA ILE A 98 -12.94 -1.07 -1.42
C ILE A 98 -11.63 -1.32 -0.68
N ILE A 99 -10.55 -0.75 -1.17
CA ILE A 99 -9.22 -0.86 -0.56
C ILE A 99 -8.60 0.51 -0.34
N GLY A 100 -7.95 0.72 0.80
CA GLY A 100 -7.17 1.93 1.09
C GLY A 100 -5.72 1.83 0.59
N ASN A 101 -5.20 0.61 0.43
CA ASN A 101 -3.84 0.35 -0.04
C ASN A 101 -3.85 -0.56 -1.28
N PRO A 102 -3.42 -0.06 -2.47
CA PRO A 102 -3.38 -0.87 -3.69
C PRO A 102 -2.54 -2.15 -3.60
N GLU A 103 -1.48 -2.17 -2.77
CA GLU A 103 -0.65 -3.36 -2.59
C GLU A 103 -1.43 -4.51 -1.91
N LEU A 104 -2.35 -4.18 -1.00
CA LEU A 104 -3.24 -5.18 -0.40
C LEU A 104 -4.19 -5.77 -1.45
N GLY A 105 -4.75 -4.93 -2.32
CA GLY A 105 -5.58 -5.41 -3.43
C GLY A 105 -4.85 -6.39 -4.34
N PHE A 106 -3.57 -6.18 -4.58
CA PHE A 106 -2.73 -7.12 -5.35
C PHE A 106 -2.60 -8.48 -4.66
N ARG A 107 -2.67 -8.54 -3.31
CA ARG A 107 -2.59 -9.81 -2.55
C ARG A 107 -3.77 -10.75 -2.77
N LEU A 108 -4.91 -10.25 -3.28
CA LEU A 108 -6.06 -11.09 -3.64
C LEU A 108 -5.73 -12.09 -4.76
N GLY A 109 -4.72 -11.81 -5.59
CA GLY A 109 -4.33 -12.69 -6.68
C GLY A 109 -5.39 -12.81 -7.79
N ILE A 110 -6.26 -11.80 -7.94
CA ILE A 110 -7.29 -11.73 -8.98
C ILE A 110 -7.15 -10.36 -9.68
N ARG A 111 -7.07 -10.35 -11.00
CA ARG A 111 -6.99 -9.12 -11.80
C ARG A 111 -8.29 -8.34 -11.70
N SER A 112 -8.20 -7.05 -11.36
CA SER A 112 -9.33 -6.14 -11.39
C SER A 112 -9.48 -5.49 -12.76
N GLN A 113 -10.72 -5.10 -13.08
CA GLN A 113 -10.97 -4.07 -14.08
C GLN A 113 -10.29 -2.77 -13.64
N LYS A 114 -10.30 -1.73 -14.51
CA LYS A 114 -9.75 -0.42 -14.14
C LYS A 114 -10.34 0.05 -12.81
N PRO A 115 -9.52 0.23 -11.75
CA PRO A 115 -10.01 0.65 -10.44
C PRO A 115 -10.67 2.05 -10.51
N VAL A 116 -11.69 2.25 -9.70
CA VAL A 116 -12.36 3.55 -9.54
C VAL A 116 -11.86 4.20 -8.25
N THR A 117 -11.46 5.47 -8.34
CA THR A 117 -11.06 6.23 -7.14
C THR A 117 -12.31 6.67 -6.38
N LEU A 118 -12.32 6.41 -5.08
CA LEU A 118 -13.33 6.81 -4.12
C LEU A 118 -12.65 7.49 -2.94
N PHE A 119 -13.44 8.21 -2.13
CA PHE A 119 -12.94 8.82 -0.90
C PHE A 119 -13.77 8.32 0.29
N ASN A 120 -13.09 7.84 1.32
CA ASN A 120 -13.69 7.52 2.62
C ASN A 120 -13.22 8.59 3.62
N GLY A 121 -14.01 9.65 3.76
CA GLY A 121 -13.57 10.87 4.43
C GLY A 121 -12.40 11.52 3.68
N ALA A 122 -11.26 11.68 4.34
CA ALA A 122 -10.03 12.21 3.75
C ALA A 122 -9.15 11.13 3.08
N LEU A 123 -9.49 9.85 3.25
CA LEU A 123 -8.70 8.74 2.72
C LEU A 123 -9.09 8.44 1.28
N GLU A 124 -8.11 8.51 0.36
CA GLU A 124 -8.28 8.04 -1.01
C GLU A 124 -8.29 6.51 -1.03
N CYS A 125 -9.38 5.94 -1.56
CA CYS A 125 -9.57 4.50 -1.69
C CYS A 125 -9.70 4.11 -3.17
N LYS A 126 -9.52 2.83 -3.46
CA LYS A 126 -9.80 2.26 -4.77
C LYS A 126 -10.90 1.21 -4.66
N LEU A 127 -11.91 1.33 -5.50
CA LEU A 127 -12.89 0.27 -5.71
C LEU A 127 -12.36 -0.69 -6.77
N LEU A 128 -12.04 -1.90 -6.36
CA LEU A 128 -11.69 -2.99 -7.25
C LEU A 128 -12.99 -3.69 -7.71
N ARG A 129 -13.12 -3.90 -9.01
CA ARG A 129 -14.20 -4.70 -9.59
C ARG A 129 -13.56 -5.94 -10.20
N LEU A 130 -13.91 -7.10 -9.65
CA LEU A 130 -13.33 -8.39 -10.00
C LEU A 130 -14.40 -9.26 -10.66
N THR A 131 -14.00 -9.99 -11.68
CA THR A 131 -14.72 -11.18 -12.17
C THR A 131 -13.92 -12.39 -11.70
N ILE A 132 -14.55 -13.27 -10.93
CA ILE A 132 -13.86 -14.41 -10.29
C ILE A 132 -13.85 -15.57 -11.26
N GLU A 133 -12.89 -15.56 -12.16
CA GLU A 133 -12.66 -16.56 -13.20
C GLU A 133 -11.18 -16.94 -13.25
N GLU A 134 -10.88 -18.18 -13.62
CA GLU A 134 -9.49 -18.68 -13.69
C GLU A 134 -8.60 -17.81 -14.58
N SER A 135 -9.14 -17.26 -15.67
CA SER A 135 -8.45 -16.37 -16.60
C SER A 135 -7.95 -15.07 -15.93
N ALA A 136 -8.58 -14.65 -14.82
CA ALA A 136 -8.21 -13.48 -14.06
C ALA A 136 -7.24 -13.79 -12.90
N PHE A 137 -6.98 -15.06 -12.60
CA PHE A 137 -6.13 -15.42 -11.47
C PHE A 137 -4.66 -15.24 -11.78
N PHE A 138 -3.90 -14.85 -10.78
CA PHE A 138 -2.45 -14.78 -10.82
C PHE A 138 -1.87 -15.05 -9.43
N GLU A 139 -0.62 -15.53 -9.38
CA GLU A 139 0.10 -15.63 -8.12
C GLU A 139 0.69 -14.28 -7.73
N PRO A 140 0.28 -13.71 -6.58
CA PRO A 140 0.86 -12.48 -6.08
C PRO A 140 2.32 -12.72 -5.67
N LYS A 141 3.26 -12.43 -6.53
CA LYS A 141 4.67 -12.37 -6.11
C LYS A 141 4.80 -11.17 -5.18
N ALA A 142 5.19 -11.40 -3.93
CA ALA A 142 5.65 -10.32 -3.07
C ALA A 142 6.83 -9.67 -3.79
N LYS A 143 6.72 -8.39 -4.18
CA LYS A 143 7.89 -7.66 -4.64
C LYS A 143 8.93 -7.75 -3.52
N SER A 144 10.02 -8.43 -3.79
CA SER A 144 11.11 -8.50 -2.82
C SER A 144 11.57 -7.06 -2.54
N GLN A 145 12.12 -6.82 -1.36
CA GLN A 145 12.72 -5.51 -1.05
C GLN A 145 13.75 -5.13 -2.13
N GLN A 146 14.44 -6.13 -2.66
CA GLN A 146 15.39 -5.98 -3.74
C GLN A 146 14.73 -5.49 -5.04
N GLU A 147 13.59 -6.08 -5.45
CA GLU A 147 12.84 -5.63 -6.64
C GLU A 147 12.28 -4.22 -6.47
N ARG A 148 11.88 -3.84 -5.25
CA ARG A 148 11.46 -2.46 -4.95
C ARG A 148 12.64 -1.49 -5.12
N ILE A 149 13.80 -1.82 -4.57
CA ILE A 149 15.04 -1.04 -4.71
C ILE A 149 15.40 -0.87 -6.18
N GLU A 150 15.44 -1.96 -6.94
CA GLU A 150 15.74 -1.95 -8.38
C GLU A 150 14.75 -1.10 -9.18
N HIS A 151 13.45 -1.22 -8.89
CA HIS A 151 12.42 -0.42 -9.54
C HIS A 151 12.60 1.08 -9.26
N ILE A 152 12.87 1.46 -8.00
CA ILE A 152 13.09 2.86 -7.61
C ILE A 152 14.37 3.40 -8.24
N SER A 153 15.47 2.64 -8.21
CA SER A 153 16.75 3.04 -8.80
C SER A 153 16.64 3.21 -10.32
N ARG A 154 15.97 2.29 -11.02
CA ARG A 154 15.69 2.40 -12.46
C ARG A 154 14.85 3.63 -12.80
N ARG A 155 13.85 3.93 -11.98
CA ARG A 155 13.01 5.11 -12.14
C ARG A 155 13.79 6.41 -11.89
N ALA A 156 14.70 6.43 -10.92
CA ALA A 156 15.58 7.56 -10.66
C ALA A 156 16.47 7.90 -11.87
N GLN A 157 16.88 6.90 -12.66
CA GLN A 157 17.69 7.09 -13.86
C GLN A 157 16.87 7.53 -15.08
N ALA A 158 15.58 7.18 -15.17
CA ALA A 158 14.75 7.35 -16.35
C ALA A 158 13.95 8.67 -16.40
N GLU A 159 13.63 9.29 -15.26
CA GLU A 159 12.79 10.48 -15.20
C GLU A 159 13.60 11.78 -15.26
N SER A 160 13.09 12.78 -15.99
CA SER A 160 13.60 14.16 -15.98
C SER A 160 13.19 14.87 -14.69
N THR A 161 13.87 15.96 -14.36
CA THR A 161 13.78 16.78 -13.14
C THR A 161 12.32 17.04 -12.70
N ASP A 162 11.99 16.68 -11.46
CA ASP A 162 10.74 17.03 -10.80
C ASP A 162 10.95 18.33 -10.01
N SER A 163 10.06 19.30 -10.16
CA SER A 163 10.11 20.59 -9.43
C SER A 163 10.07 20.43 -7.90
N HIS A 164 9.46 19.35 -7.40
CA HIS A 164 9.44 19.05 -5.97
C HIS A 164 10.78 18.57 -5.44
N ALA A 165 11.64 17.99 -6.26
CA ALA A 165 12.97 17.56 -5.85
C ALA A 165 13.97 18.72 -5.69
N GLU A 166 13.68 19.91 -6.23
CA GLU A 166 14.55 21.06 -6.14
C GLU A 166 14.73 21.56 -4.68
N MET A 167 13.69 21.47 -3.87
CA MET A 167 13.77 21.83 -2.45
C MET A 167 14.72 20.90 -1.69
N PHE A 168 14.67 19.60 -1.98
CA PHE A 168 15.60 18.62 -1.44
C PHE A 168 17.04 18.87 -1.93
N ALA A 169 17.24 19.13 -3.20
CA ALA A 169 18.53 19.46 -3.78
C ALA A 169 19.15 20.72 -3.14
N ASN A 170 18.36 21.76 -2.90
CA ASN A 170 18.82 22.98 -2.24
C ASN A 170 19.25 22.71 -0.79
N ARG A 171 18.53 21.86 -0.07
CA ARG A 171 18.92 21.44 1.27
C ARG A 171 20.24 20.66 1.24
N LEU A 172 20.40 19.72 0.31
CA LEU A 172 21.65 18.97 0.13
C LEU A 172 22.85 19.88 -0.15
N ARG A 173 22.71 20.84 -1.08
CA ARG A 173 23.77 21.81 -1.42
C ARG A 173 24.17 22.63 -0.19
N LYS A 174 23.20 23.08 0.61
CA LYS A 174 23.46 23.83 1.85
C LYS A 174 24.22 22.97 2.86
N ASN A 175 23.82 21.74 3.05
CA ASN A 175 24.46 20.80 3.96
C ASN A 175 25.88 20.46 3.46
N LEU A 176 26.06 20.19 2.17
CA LEU A 176 27.35 19.90 1.55
C LEU A 176 28.34 21.05 1.73
N LYS A 177 27.90 22.29 1.52
CA LYS A 177 28.74 23.49 1.75
C LYS A 177 29.22 23.61 3.19
N LYS A 178 28.39 23.20 4.17
CA LYS A 178 28.72 23.28 5.61
C LYS A 178 29.52 22.06 6.06
N LEU A 179 28.98 20.86 5.82
CA LEU A 179 29.52 19.60 6.35
C LEU A 179 30.74 19.13 5.55
N GLY A 180 30.77 19.35 4.22
CA GLY A 180 31.92 19.04 3.39
C GLY A 180 33.17 19.81 3.83
N LYS A 181 33.06 21.13 4.04
CA LYS A 181 34.18 21.93 4.56
C LYS A 181 34.63 21.48 5.96
N TRP A 182 33.69 21.08 6.81
CA TRP A 182 34.00 20.57 8.14
C TRP A 182 34.73 19.22 8.06
N ALA A 183 34.24 18.30 7.19
CA ALA A 183 34.84 16.99 6.99
C ALA A 183 36.28 17.12 6.45
N GLU A 184 36.47 17.93 5.41
CA GLU A 184 37.79 18.23 4.83
C GLU A 184 38.76 18.77 5.86
N LYS A 185 38.34 19.80 6.63
CA LYS A 185 39.17 20.41 7.70
C LYS A 185 39.59 19.40 8.78
N ASN A 186 38.72 18.43 9.10
CA ASN A 186 38.94 17.45 10.15
C ASN A 186 39.45 16.09 9.63
N ARG A 187 39.70 15.96 8.30
CA ARG A 187 40.15 14.73 7.64
C ARG A 187 39.18 13.57 7.90
N ILE A 188 37.88 13.86 7.74
CA ILE A 188 36.80 12.87 7.92
C ILE A 188 36.33 12.41 6.54
N ASP A 189 36.52 11.12 6.24
CA ASP A 189 36.16 10.54 4.96
C ASP A 189 34.72 9.98 4.91
N CYS A 190 34.06 9.86 6.07
CA CYS A 190 32.70 9.32 6.19
C CYS A 190 31.85 10.20 7.07
N TYR A 191 30.74 10.75 6.54
CA TYR A 191 29.85 11.61 7.33
C TYR A 191 28.42 11.58 6.81
N ARG A 192 27.47 11.89 7.70
CA ARG A 192 26.07 12.06 7.33
C ARG A 192 25.84 13.45 6.76
N LEU A 193 25.43 13.47 5.48
CA LEU A 193 25.15 14.70 4.76
C LEU A 193 23.72 15.22 5.01
N TYR A 194 22.77 14.31 5.18
CA TYR A 194 21.35 14.62 5.34
C TYR A 194 20.68 13.60 6.26
N ASP A 195 19.76 14.03 7.12
CA ASP A 195 19.05 13.17 8.06
C ASP A 195 17.60 13.63 8.27
N ALA A 196 16.72 13.32 7.29
CA ALA A 196 15.30 13.66 7.33
C ALA A 196 15.00 15.14 7.65
N ASP A 197 15.87 16.07 7.19
CA ASP A 197 15.74 17.52 7.42
C ASP A 197 14.43 18.11 6.86
N LEU A 198 13.81 17.45 5.90
CA LEU A 198 12.53 17.80 5.29
C LEU A 198 11.53 16.66 5.51
N PRO A 199 10.33 16.93 6.03
CA PRO A 199 9.33 15.89 6.32
C PRO A 199 8.94 15.03 5.12
N GLU A 200 9.00 15.61 3.90
CA GLU A 200 8.66 14.93 2.65
C GLU A 200 9.73 13.96 2.18
N TYR A 201 10.94 14.06 2.69
CA TYR A 201 12.11 13.27 2.31
C TYR A 201 12.70 12.56 3.53
N ALA A 202 12.01 11.51 3.96
CA ALA A 202 12.38 10.69 5.11
C ALA A 202 13.54 9.74 4.77
N VAL A 203 14.72 10.29 4.51
CA VAL A 203 15.94 9.55 4.20
C VAL A 203 17.12 10.03 5.02
N ALA A 204 18.07 9.14 5.30
CA ALA A 204 19.43 9.52 5.70
C ALA A 204 20.36 9.33 4.50
N VAL A 205 21.30 10.25 4.34
CA VAL A 205 22.31 10.21 3.27
C VAL A 205 23.70 10.24 3.91
N ASP A 206 24.37 9.13 3.85
CA ASP A 206 25.74 8.95 4.36
C ASP A 206 26.73 8.94 3.18
N VAL A 207 27.73 9.81 3.22
CA VAL A 207 28.76 9.99 2.20
C VAL A 207 30.05 9.33 2.66
N TYR A 208 30.70 8.61 1.74
CA TYR A 208 31.96 7.92 1.95
C TYR A 208 32.95 8.37 0.87
N HIS A 209 34.03 8.98 1.26
CA HIS A 209 35.13 9.37 0.38
C HIS A 209 36.26 8.34 0.47
N SER A 210 36.67 7.83 -0.68
CA SER A 210 37.88 7.02 -0.86
C SER A 210 38.57 7.48 -2.15
N ASP A 211 38.99 6.58 -3.01
CA ASP A 211 39.44 6.94 -4.37
C ASP A 211 38.30 7.55 -5.20
N GLN A 212 37.07 7.23 -4.83
CA GLN A 212 35.84 7.77 -5.38
C GLN A 212 34.84 8.05 -4.25
N THR A 213 33.82 8.86 -4.55
CA THR A 213 32.74 9.13 -3.59
C THR A 213 31.61 8.15 -3.77
N TRP A 214 31.20 7.53 -2.67
CA TRP A 214 30.09 6.59 -2.56
C TRP A 214 29.04 7.12 -1.60
N VAL A 215 27.79 6.81 -1.84
CA VAL A 215 26.68 7.27 -1.01
C VAL A 215 25.78 6.11 -0.63
N ASN A 216 25.47 6.00 0.65
CA ASN A 216 24.45 5.09 1.16
C ASN A 216 23.23 5.89 1.58
N VAL A 217 22.11 5.63 0.92
CA VAL A 217 20.81 6.26 1.23
C VAL A 217 19.98 5.24 2.01
N GLN A 218 19.57 5.62 3.21
CA GLN A 218 18.71 4.80 4.05
C GLN A 218 17.32 5.44 4.09
N GLU A 219 16.31 4.75 3.54
CA GLU A 219 14.93 5.18 3.69
C GLU A 219 14.44 4.91 5.11
N TYR A 220 13.89 5.94 5.75
CA TYR A 220 13.08 5.78 6.94
C TYR A 220 11.65 5.41 6.54
N GLU A 221 10.95 4.70 7.41
CA GLU A 221 9.55 4.37 7.17
C GLU A 221 8.73 5.67 7.01
N PRO A 222 8.12 5.89 5.84
CA PRO A 222 7.35 7.11 5.60
C PRO A 222 6.12 7.14 6.53
N PRO A 223 5.64 8.34 6.92
CA PRO A 223 4.40 8.46 7.66
C PRO A 223 3.25 7.75 6.94
N LYS A 224 2.39 7.05 7.66
CA LYS A 224 1.25 6.28 7.12
C LYS A 224 0.24 7.13 6.32
N THR A 225 0.28 8.45 6.48
CA THR A 225 -0.53 9.42 5.72
C THR A 225 -0.04 9.65 4.30
N ILE A 226 1.14 9.15 3.94
CA ILE A 226 1.72 9.33 2.61
C ILE A 226 1.41 8.10 1.76
N ASP A 227 0.81 8.33 0.58
CA ASP A 227 0.60 7.31 -0.44
C ASP A 227 1.94 6.63 -0.80
N PRO A 228 2.04 5.29 -0.74
CA PRO A 228 3.24 4.54 -1.10
C PRO A 228 3.79 4.86 -2.51
N ALA A 229 2.91 5.14 -3.48
CA ALA A 229 3.33 5.53 -4.83
C ALA A 229 4.03 6.90 -4.83
N LYS A 230 3.51 7.87 -4.05
CA LYS A 230 4.15 9.18 -3.87
C LYS A 230 5.46 9.07 -3.09
N ALA A 231 5.51 8.21 -2.07
CA ALA A 231 6.75 7.95 -1.32
C ALA A 231 7.85 7.39 -2.25
N ASN A 232 7.52 6.39 -3.08
CA ASN A 232 8.45 5.82 -4.05
C ASN A 232 8.90 6.85 -5.11
N GLN A 233 8.00 7.73 -5.57
CA GLN A 233 8.33 8.79 -6.51
C GLN A 233 9.30 9.80 -5.89
N ARG A 234 9.04 10.25 -4.66
CA ARG A 234 9.93 11.16 -3.91
C ARG A 234 11.29 10.53 -3.67
N LEU A 235 11.33 9.25 -3.31
CA LEU A 235 12.58 8.53 -3.09
C LEU A 235 13.40 8.43 -4.39
N ALA A 236 12.76 8.12 -5.53
CA ALA A 236 13.42 8.12 -6.83
C ALA A 236 13.98 9.51 -7.18
N GLY A 237 13.20 10.57 -6.93
CA GLY A 237 13.65 11.96 -7.07
C GLY A 237 14.85 12.29 -6.18
N ALA A 238 14.81 11.84 -4.92
CA ALA A 238 15.92 12.03 -3.97
C ALA A 238 17.22 11.37 -4.45
N LEU A 239 17.17 10.12 -4.90
CA LEU A 239 18.36 9.39 -5.41
C LEU A 239 18.98 10.12 -6.59
N ARG A 240 18.16 10.61 -7.52
CA ARG A 240 18.63 11.38 -8.68
C ARG A 240 19.30 12.70 -8.26
N GLU A 241 18.68 13.46 -7.36
CA GLU A 241 19.24 14.72 -6.90
C GLU A 241 20.50 14.54 -6.05
N ILE A 242 20.64 13.44 -5.31
CA ILE A 242 21.88 13.09 -4.61
C ILE A 242 23.03 12.93 -5.61
N ALA A 243 22.84 12.11 -6.64
CA ALA A 243 23.86 11.90 -7.67
C ALA A 243 24.24 13.22 -8.35
N ARG A 244 23.25 14.06 -8.70
CA ARG A 244 23.44 15.35 -9.36
C ARG A 244 24.18 16.38 -8.47
N VAL A 245 23.80 16.48 -7.19
CA VAL A 245 24.37 17.48 -6.26
C VAL A 245 25.79 17.13 -5.87
N LEU A 246 26.09 15.83 -5.74
CA LEU A 246 27.42 15.33 -5.40
C LEU A 246 28.31 15.10 -6.63
N GLU A 247 27.76 15.31 -7.85
CA GLU A 247 28.46 15.11 -9.13
C GLU A 247 29.08 13.70 -9.26
N ILE A 248 28.32 12.68 -8.84
CA ILE A 248 28.75 11.29 -8.87
C ILE A 248 27.87 10.46 -9.82
N PRO A 249 28.40 9.35 -10.36
CA PRO A 249 27.60 8.39 -11.11
C PRO A 249 26.44 7.82 -10.29
N ALA A 250 25.30 7.55 -10.94
CA ALA A 250 24.13 7.02 -10.24
C ALA A 250 24.38 5.63 -9.61
N GLU A 251 25.30 4.86 -10.16
CA GLU A 251 25.75 3.55 -9.64
C GLU A 251 26.54 3.68 -8.33
N HIS A 252 27.01 4.86 -7.96
CA HIS A 252 27.65 5.12 -6.67
C HIS A 252 26.65 5.42 -5.56
N VAL A 253 25.34 5.48 -5.86
CA VAL A 253 24.29 5.73 -4.89
C VAL A 253 23.57 4.43 -4.55
N PHE A 254 23.76 3.92 -3.35
CA PHE A 254 23.15 2.69 -2.85
C PHE A 254 21.93 3.00 -1.99
N LEU A 255 20.80 2.36 -2.30
CA LEU A 255 19.58 2.47 -1.50
C LEU A 255 19.45 1.28 -0.55
N LYS A 256 19.23 1.58 0.72
CA LYS A 256 18.88 0.61 1.76
C LYS A 256 17.55 1.00 2.40
N ILE A 257 16.60 0.06 2.44
CA ILE A 257 15.32 0.26 3.12
C ILE A 257 15.44 -0.30 4.54
N ARG A 258 15.22 0.55 5.55
CA ARG A 258 15.20 0.12 6.95
C ARG A 258 13.84 -0.48 7.29
N ARG A 259 13.82 -1.70 7.79
CA ARG A 259 12.68 -2.25 8.55
C ARG A 259 12.95 -2.07 10.03
N LYS A 260 11.95 -1.65 10.81
CA LYS A 260 12.03 -1.76 12.27
C LYS A 260 12.19 -3.22 12.63
N GLN A 261 13.29 -3.57 13.29
CA GLN A 261 13.40 -4.86 13.95
C GLN A 261 12.32 -4.90 15.04
N LYS A 262 11.46 -5.93 15.01
CA LYS A 262 10.61 -6.25 16.16
C LYS A 262 11.56 -6.56 17.31
N SER A 263 11.52 -5.76 18.39
CA SER A 263 12.11 -6.19 19.65
C SER A 263 11.36 -7.43 20.11
N THR A 264 12.10 -8.51 20.26
CA THR A 264 11.68 -9.77 20.91
C THR A 264 11.26 -9.50 22.34
#